data_13466a292de9c8232ea8775fc57836f1
#
_entry.id   13466a292de9c8232ea8775fc57836f1
#
_cell.length_a   1.000
_cell.length_b   1.000
_cell.length_c   1.000
_cell.angle_alpha   90.00
_cell.angle_beta   90.00
_cell.angle_gamma   90.00
#
_symmetry.space_group_name_H-M   'P 1'
#
loop_
_entity.id
_entity.type
_entity.pdbx_description
1 polymer ?
#
loop_
_entity_poly.entity_id
_entity_poly.type
_entity_poly.pdbx_seq_one_letter_code
_entity_poly.pdbx_strand_id
1 'polypeptide(L)'
;MGLLSSIRSALQLRGDDAATCSHVDQIRHVQRTSTGCEQCLALGDTWVHLRMCMTCGKVGCCDSSKNTHAHRHARENVPGHQIIRSLEQGENWLWCFTDAMAVRAPR
;
A
#
# COMPACT_ATOMS: atom_id res chain seq x y z
N MET A 1 -32.56 16.09 -1.99
CA MET A 1 -32.15 15.60 -1.50
C MET A 1 -31.04 14.98 -1.87
N GLY A 2 -30.50 15.15 -2.85
CA GLY A 2 -29.29 14.62 -3.15
C GLY A 2 -28.38 14.70 -2.00
N LEU A 3 -28.56 15.72 -1.29
CA LEU A 3 -27.82 15.87 -0.18
C LEU A 3 -27.94 14.72 0.71
N LEU A 4 -29.08 14.25 0.90
CA LEU A 4 -29.25 13.17 1.70
C LEU A 4 -28.61 11.98 1.18
N SER A 5 -28.62 11.81 -0.08
CA SER A 5 -28.04 10.67 -0.67
C SER A 5 -26.59 10.68 -0.45
N SER A 6 -25.98 11.81 -0.60
CA SER A 6 -24.58 11.91 -0.43
C SER A 6 -24.21 11.62 0.96
N ILE A 7 -24.94 12.12 1.86
CA ILE A 7 -24.69 11.89 3.21
C ILE A 7 -24.82 10.48 3.54
N ARG A 8 -25.79 9.85 2.96
CA ARG A 8 -26.01 8.54 3.25
C ARG A 8 -24.90 7.69 2.79
N SER A 9 -24.33 7.98 1.70
CA SER A 9 -23.24 7.25 1.22
C SER A 9 -22.13 7.36 2.18
N ALA A 10 -21.90 8.53 2.65
CA ALA A 10 -20.83 8.72 3.58
C ALA A 10 -21.08 7.97 4.85
N LEU A 11 -22.27 7.92 5.25
CA LEU A 11 -22.59 7.24 6.44
C LEU A 11 -22.46 5.77 6.33
N GLN A 12 -22.49 5.26 5.16
CA GLN A 12 -22.35 3.90 4.99
C GLN A 12 -20.98 3.48 5.00
N LEU A 13 -20.04 4.37 5.06
CA LEU A 13 -18.67 3.99 5.05
C LEU A 13 -18.35 3.23 6.28
N ARG A 14 -17.88 2.07 6.13
CA ARG A 14 -17.53 1.30 7.19
C ARG A 14 -16.27 0.73 6.76
N GLY A 15 -15.69 -0.14 7.40
CA GLY A 15 -14.44 -0.70 7.03
C GLY A 15 -14.41 -1.16 5.63
N ASP A 16 -15.47 -1.76 5.20
CA ASP A 16 -15.49 -2.27 3.86
C ASP A 16 -15.62 -1.19 2.85
N ASP A 17 -16.23 -0.09 3.19
CA ASP A 17 -16.36 0.97 2.24
C ASP A 17 -15.10 1.74 2.11
N ALA A 18 -14.36 1.82 3.17
CA ALA A 18 -13.13 2.55 3.11
C ALA A 18 -12.16 1.88 2.21
N ALA A 19 -12.44 0.69 1.78
CA ALA A 19 -11.52 -0.01 0.94
C ALA A 19 -11.51 0.44 -0.49
N THR A 20 -12.37 1.32 -0.89
CA THR A 20 -12.43 1.73 -2.27
C THR A 20 -11.48 2.88 -2.54
N CYS A 21 -10.68 2.76 -3.55
CA CYS A 21 -9.70 3.76 -3.90
C CYS A 21 -9.40 3.61 -5.38
N SER A 22 -9.32 4.72 -6.10
CA SER A 22 -9.08 4.64 -7.53
C SER A 22 -7.74 4.03 -7.88
N HIS A 23 -6.78 4.08 -6.97
CA HIS A 23 -5.45 3.54 -7.26
C HIS A 23 -5.41 2.01 -7.26
N VAL A 24 -6.50 1.34 -6.89
CA VAL A 24 -6.51 -0.12 -6.94
C VAL A 24 -6.32 -0.63 -8.37
N ASP A 25 -6.51 0.23 -9.36
CA ASP A 25 -6.25 -0.17 -10.74
C ASP A 25 -4.78 -0.46 -10.97
N GLN A 26 -3.92 -0.03 -10.08
CA GLN A 26 -2.49 -0.26 -10.20
C GLN A 26 -2.06 -1.64 -9.72
N ILE A 27 -2.95 -2.37 -9.08
CA ILE A 27 -2.63 -3.69 -8.53
C ILE A 27 -2.46 -4.70 -9.64
N ARG A 28 -1.36 -5.45 -9.58
CA ARG A 28 -1.06 -6.51 -10.54
C ARG A 28 -0.79 -7.80 -9.79
N HIS A 29 -0.76 -8.89 -10.50
CA HIS A 29 -0.38 -10.16 -9.93
C HIS A 29 1.13 -10.21 -9.90
N VAL A 30 1.71 -9.88 -8.77
CA VAL A 30 3.16 -9.80 -8.65
C VAL A 30 3.63 -10.66 -7.50
N GLN A 31 4.90 -11.02 -7.56
CA GLN A 31 5.53 -11.74 -6.48
C GLN A 31 6.64 -10.88 -5.91
N ARG A 32 6.94 -11.07 -4.66
CA ARG A 32 7.97 -10.27 -4.02
C ARG A 32 9.31 -10.54 -4.70
N THR A 33 10.06 -9.49 -4.91
CA THR A 33 11.34 -9.59 -5.59
C THR A 33 12.49 -9.86 -4.62
N SER A 34 12.24 -9.87 -3.34
CA SER A 34 13.29 -10.05 -2.34
C SER A 34 12.69 -10.58 -1.05
N THR A 35 13.49 -11.21 -0.23
CA THR A 35 13.04 -11.68 1.07
C THR A 35 13.22 -10.60 2.13
N GLY A 36 13.89 -9.51 1.82
CA GLY A 36 14.08 -8.39 2.74
C GLY A 36 13.93 -7.08 2.01
N CYS A 37 14.17 -5.97 2.69
CA CYS A 37 14.13 -4.68 2.03
C CYS A 37 15.30 -4.60 1.07
N GLU A 38 15.04 -4.55 -0.21
CA GLU A 38 16.09 -4.59 -1.22
C GLU A 38 17.12 -3.50 -1.03
N GLN A 39 16.66 -2.29 -0.80
CA GLN A 39 17.58 -1.17 -0.69
C GLN A 39 18.35 -1.17 0.64
N CYS A 40 17.72 -1.63 1.72
CA CYS A 40 18.43 -1.75 2.98
C CYS A 40 19.51 -2.83 2.87
N LEU A 41 19.21 -3.93 2.18
CA LEU A 41 20.20 -4.98 2.00
C LEU A 41 21.40 -4.44 1.23
N ALA A 42 21.15 -3.65 0.21
CA ALA A 42 22.24 -3.07 -0.59
C ALA A 42 23.05 -2.07 0.22
N LEU A 43 22.44 -1.41 1.17
CA LEU A 43 23.13 -0.42 1.98
C LEU A 43 23.77 -1.02 3.25
N GLY A 44 23.47 -2.26 3.55
CA GLY A 44 23.91 -2.85 4.81
C GLY A 44 23.12 -2.33 5.98
N ASP A 45 21.88 -1.92 5.75
CA ASP A 45 21.05 -1.32 6.78
C ASP A 45 19.96 -2.29 7.25
N THR A 46 19.26 -1.92 8.29
CA THR A 46 18.21 -2.75 8.86
C THR A 46 16.85 -2.13 8.66
N TRP A 47 15.81 -2.87 8.96
CA TRP A 47 14.44 -2.39 8.80
C TRP A 47 13.56 -2.95 9.91
N VAL A 48 12.35 -2.37 10.05
CA VAL A 48 11.40 -2.85 11.05
C VAL A 48 10.43 -3.84 10.43
N HIS A 49 9.65 -3.40 9.45
CA HIS A 49 8.71 -4.29 8.77
C HIS A 49 8.84 -4.14 7.26
N LEU A 50 8.29 -5.09 6.54
CA LEU A 50 8.40 -5.11 5.08
C LEU A 50 7.07 -4.88 4.40
N ARG A 51 7.13 -4.20 3.26
CA ARG A 51 5.98 -3.93 2.42
C ARG A 51 6.34 -4.24 0.97
N MET A 52 5.36 -4.70 0.22
CA MET A 52 5.58 -5.04 -1.19
C MET A 52 4.75 -4.12 -2.07
N CYS A 53 5.38 -3.55 -3.10
CA CYS A 53 4.64 -2.76 -4.08
C CYS A 53 3.75 -3.69 -4.88
N MET A 54 2.47 -3.38 -4.92
CA MET A 54 1.50 -4.25 -5.59
C MET A 54 1.50 -4.07 -7.11
N THR A 55 2.32 -3.18 -7.62
CA THR A 55 2.45 -3.01 -9.06
C THR A 55 3.65 -3.79 -9.60
N CYS A 56 4.77 -3.77 -8.90
CA CYS A 56 5.99 -4.40 -9.40
C CYS A 56 6.62 -5.42 -8.48
N GLY A 57 6.11 -5.61 -7.29
CA GLY A 57 6.65 -6.61 -6.37
C GLY A 57 7.86 -6.17 -5.57
N LYS A 58 8.32 -4.95 -5.76
CA LYS A 58 9.51 -4.49 -5.04
C LYS A 58 9.24 -4.45 -3.54
N VAL A 59 10.18 -4.97 -2.77
CA VAL A 59 10.06 -5.02 -1.32
C VAL A 59 10.85 -3.88 -0.70
N GLY A 60 10.19 -3.12 0.15
CA GLY A 60 10.81 -2.01 0.84
C GLY A 60 10.40 -2.00 2.30
N CYS A 61 11.08 -1.20 3.10
CA CYS A 61 10.80 -1.14 4.52
C CYS A 61 9.69 -0.14 4.82
N CYS A 62 9.03 -0.35 5.95
CA CYS A 62 7.86 0.43 6.34
C CYS A 62 8.22 1.81 6.86
N ASP A 63 7.18 2.61 7.12
CA ASP A 63 7.38 3.97 7.61
C ASP A 63 7.92 4.06 9.03
N SER A 64 7.94 2.96 9.76
CA SER A 64 8.58 2.92 11.06
C SER A 64 10.07 2.61 10.94
N SER A 65 10.50 2.26 9.75
CA SER A 65 11.91 1.95 9.51
C SER A 65 12.69 3.23 9.26
N LYS A 66 13.99 3.15 9.48
CA LYS A 66 14.85 4.29 9.30
C LYS A 66 14.77 4.89 7.90
N ASN A 67 14.73 4.05 6.89
CA ASN A 67 14.83 4.52 5.50
C ASN A 67 13.51 4.66 4.74
N THR A 68 12.43 4.09 5.23
CA THR A 68 11.09 4.20 4.61
C THR A 68 11.10 3.93 3.11
N HIS A 69 11.80 2.88 2.69
CA HIS A 69 11.99 2.61 1.26
C HIS A 69 10.69 2.33 0.50
N ALA A 70 9.71 1.69 1.14
CA ALA A 70 8.46 1.40 0.45
C ALA A 70 7.72 2.70 0.12
N HIS A 71 7.70 3.63 1.05
CA HIS A 71 7.03 4.90 0.82
C HIS A 71 7.79 5.74 -0.21
N ARG A 72 9.10 5.69 -0.17
CA ARG A 72 9.90 6.44 -1.13
C ARG A 72 9.69 5.89 -2.54
N HIS A 73 9.60 4.58 -2.67
CA HIS A 73 9.33 3.95 -3.96
C HIS A 73 8.00 4.47 -4.53
N ALA A 74 6.98 4.57 -3.68
CA ALA A 74 5.70 5.07 -4.13
C ALA A 74 5.79 6.53 -4.57
N ARG A 75 6.51 7.36 -3.81
CA ARG A 75 6.63 8.76 -4.16
C ARG A 75 7.42 8.99 -5.43
N GLU A 76 8.41 8.16 -5.68
CA GLU A 76 9.28 8.32 -6.83
C GLU A 76 8.70 7.73 -8.10
N ASN A 77 7.59 7.03 -7.99
CA ASN A 77 6.97 6.38 -9.15
C ASN A 77 5.50 6.74 -9.28
N VAL A 78 5.20 8.00 -9.21
CA VAL A 78 3.85 8.52 -9.38
C VAL A 78 3.62 8.89 -10.84
N PRO A 79 2.51 8.46 -11.42
CA PRO A 79 1.53 7.53 -10.86
C PRO A 79 1.92 6.10 -11.21
N GLY A 80 1.37 5.17 -10.47
CA GLY A 80 1.47 3.78 -10.86
C GLY A 80 1.90 2.80 -9.78
N HIS A 81 2.56 3.24 -8.71
CA HIS A 81 3.08 2.35 -7.69
C HIS A 81 2.69 2.78 -6.28
N GLN A 82 1.43 3.16 -6.11
CA GLN A 82 0.98 3.74 -4.85
C GLN A 82 0.40 2.76 -3.84
N ILE A 83 0.17 1.52 -4.25
CA ILE A 83 -0.44 0.53 -3.35
C ILE A 83 0.62 -0.46 -2.87
N ILE A 84 0.66 -0.69 -1.55
CA ILE A 84 1.57 -1.68 -1.01
C ILE A 84 0.77 -2.69 -0.19
N ARG A 85 1.39 -3.83 0.05
CA ARG A 85 0.83 -4.86 0.89
C ARG A 85 1.81 -5.15 2.02
N SER A 86 1.30 -5.41 3.22
CA SER A 86 2.15 -5.84 4.30
C SER A 86 2.65 -7.25 4.02
N LEU A 87 3.91 -7.51 4.29
CA LEU A 87 4.48 -8.82 4.16
C LEU A 87 4.72 -9.47 5.52
N GLU A 88 4.24 -8.86 6.57
CA GLU A 88 4.44 -9.41 7.90
C GLU A 88 3.48 -10.57 8.16
N GLN A 89 3.96 -11.54 8.91
CA GLN A 89 3.18 -12.72 9.17
C GLN A 89 1.87 -12.35 9.86
N GLY A 90 0.77 -12.87 9.38
CA GLY A 90 -0.53 -12.57 9.95
C GLY A 90 -1.15 -11.29 9.43
N GLU A 91 -0.46 -10.57 8.56
CA GLU A 91 -0.98 -9.33 7.97
C GLU A 91 -1.16 -9.52 6.48
N ASN A 92 -2.27 -9.04 5.96
CA ASN A 92 -2.49 -9.12 4.52
C ASN A 92 -3.18 -7.87 4.01
N TRP A 93 -3.11 -6.79 4.77
CA TRP A 93 -3.76 -5.56 4.38
C TRP A 93 -2.98 -4.82 3.30
N LEU A 94 -3.71 -4.01 2.55
CA LEU A 94 -3.14 -3.16 1.53
C LEU A 94 -3.30 -1.71 1.97
N TRP A 95 -2.43 -0.86 1.50
CA TRP A 95 -2.45 0.56 1.85
C TRP A 95 -2.12 1.39 0.62
N CYS A 96 -2.85 2.48 0.43
CA CYS A 96 -2.57 3.43 -0.63
C CYS A 96 -1.86 4.62 -0.02
N PHE A 97 -0.64 4.86 -0.45
CA PHE A 97 0.13 5.98 0.09
C PHE A 97 -0.44 7.33 -0.35
N THR A 98 -0.99 7.40 -1.55
CA THR A 98 -1.55 8.65 -2.04
C THR A 98 -2.80 9.05 -1.27
N ASP A 99 -3.70 8.11 -1.07
CA ASP A 99 -4.95 8.40 -0.36
C ASP A 99 -4.83 8.21 1.14
N ALA A 100 -3.69 7.70 1.59
CA ALA A 100 -3.41 7.47 3.00
C ALA A 100 -4.52 6.65 3.66
N MET A 101 -4.84 5.52 3.07
CA MET A 101 -5.92 4.69 3.57
C MET A 101 -5.69 3.22 3.25
N ALA A 102 -6.28 2.37 4.07
CA ALA A 102 -6.28 0.94 3.80
C ALA A 102 -7.24 0.68 2.65
N VAL A 103 -6.89 -0.22 1.77
CA VAL A 103 -7.74 -0.52 0.62
C VAL A 103 -7.97 -2.02 0.52
N ARG A 104 -8.99 -2.39 -0.23
CA ARG A 104 -9.32 -3.77 -0.45
C ARG A 104 -8.92 -4.14 -1.86
N ALA A 105 -8.33 -5.31 -2.03
CA ALA A 105 -7.94 -5.76 -3.35
C ALA A 105 -9.19 -5.97 -4.19
N PRO A 106 -9.12 -5.70 -5.47
CA PRO A 106 -10.26 -5.93 -6.35
C PRO A 106 -10.50 -7.44 -6.44
N ARG A 107 -11.74 -7.81 -6.67
CA ARG A 107 -12.10 -9.21 -6.77
C ARG A 107 -11.88 -9.77 -8.15
#